data_a2435b6a5f09b74a8535d0ee44a87a34
#
_entry.id   a2435b6a5f09b74a8535d0ee44a87a34
#
_cell.length_a   1.000
_cell.length_b   1.000
_cell.length_c   1.000
_cell.angle_alpha   90.00
_cell.angle_beta   90.00
_cell.angle_gamma   90.00
#
_symmetry.space_group_name_H-M   'P 1'
#
loop_
_entity.id
_entity.type
_entity.pdbx_description
1 polymer ?
#
loop_
_entity_poly.entity_id
_entity_poly.type
_entity_poly.pdbx_seq_one_letter_code
_entity_poly.pdbx_strand_id
1 'polypeptide(L)'
;MKLFKYIAVLSSLAISAFCSCNKVEEVVSGEEISVNYTISLTDTKSVNADGSAINKVWYGLYNTDGTMATNYAPVDFVNGSAKCEVVMMRGHSYKIVFVAQYYKDSATPTYPINGSTTTIGVPAAPVANSDQMDLFYGTDEVEAYNGAATGNVVLDRVVAMVNFVSSDEDWNNANTQGVVPTHSSIELTGVSTGFNLLTGAALAEKRNLTFAKSEIPGSKHIGAAYCIAQGEIGAIINIYTSADANAAPVKTVSLTEVPVEKNKKTNIVGGIIY
;
A
#
# COMPACT_ATOMS: atom_id res chain seq x y z
N MET A 1 -54.24 73.30 -25.61
CA MET A 1 -53.56 74.60 -25.97
C MET A 1 -52.10 74.41 -25.60
N LYS A 2 -51.21 74.51 -26.63
CA LYS A 2 -49.73 74.70 -26.61
C LYS A 2 -48.91 73.57 -25.96
N LEU A 3 -48.28 72.71 -26.65
CA LEU A 3 -47.07 72.79 -27.48
C LEU A 3 -45.85 73.40 -26.76
N PHE A 4 -44.84 72.63 -26.46
CA PHE A 4 -43.45 72.99 -26.75
C PHE A 4 -42.55 71.80 -26.84
N LYS A 5 -41.90 71.70 -27.97
CA LYS A 5 -40.75 70.81 -28.36
C LYS A 5 -39.48 71.41 -27.75
N TYR A 6 -38.52 70.57 -27.44
CA TYR A 6 -37.07 70.84 -27.63
C TYR A 6 -36.33 69.47 -27.75
N ILE A 7 -35.81 69.31 -28.75
CA ILE A 7 -34.68 68.97 -29.58
C ILE A 7 -33.39 68.77 -28.78
N ALA A 8 -32.91 67.58 -28.99
CA ALA A 8 -31.56 67.00 -29.13
C ALA A 8 -30.33 67.86 -28.74
N VAL A 9 -29.35 67.15 -28.15
CA VAL A 9 -27.96 67.15 -28.60
C VAL A 9 -27.34 65.78 -28.31
N LEU A 10 -26.90 65.12 -29.38
CA LEU A 10 -25.96 64.03 -29.34
C LEU A 10 -24.61 64.49 -28.80
N SER A 11 -24.04 63.76 -27.87
CA SER A 11 -22.59 63.71 -27.72
C SER A 11 -22.19 62.26 -27.60
N SER A 12 -21.70 61.74 -28.69
CA SER A 12 -21.05 60.47 -28.85
C SER A 12 -19.73 60.46 -28.04
N LEU A 13 -19.70 59.72 -26.93
CA LEU A 13 -18.48 59.34 -26.32
C LEU A 13 -18.29 57.81 -26.60
N ALA A 14 -17.43 57.54 -27.55
CA ALA A 14 -16.96 56.17 -27.83
C ALA A 14 -16.10 55.72 -26.66
N ILE A 15 -16.66 54.98 -25.75
CA ILE A 15 -15.91 54.16 -24.78
C ILE A 15 -15.63 52.84 -25.48
N SER A 16 -14.42 52.73 -26.01
CA SER A 16 -13.87 51.42 -26.41
C SER A 16 -13.65 50.59 -25.15
N ALA A 17 -14.69 49.87 -24.76
CA ALA A 17 -14.55 48.76 -23.82
C ALA A 17 -13.72 47.68 -24.50
N PHE A 18 -12.46 47.57 -24.12
CA PHE A 18 -11.72 46.35 -24.32
C PHE A 18 -12.41 45.23 -23.51
N CYS A 19 -13.38 44.57 -24.09
CA CYS A 19 -13.79 43.24 -23.65
C CYS A 19 -12.62 42.33 -23.91
N SER A 20 -11.72 42.20 -22.93
CA SER A 20 -10.91 41.00 -22.77
C SER A 20 -11.91 39.86 -22.55
N CYS A 21 -12.27 39.20 -23.62
CA CYS A 21 -12.90 37.87 -23.54
C CYS A 21 -11.87 36.95 -22.97
N ASN A 22 -11.71 36.90 -21.64
CA ASN A 22 -11.40 35.67 -20.99
C ASN A 22 -12.58 34.76 -21.31
N LYS A 23 -12.42 33.87 -22.30
CA LYS A 23 -13.24 32.70 -22.39
C LYS A 23 -13.03 31.95 -21.05
N VAL A 24 -13.89 32.20 -20.11
CA VAL A 24 -14.18 31.23 -19.08
C VAL A 24 -14.75 30.07 -19.88
N GLU A 25 -13.94 29.05 -20.14
CA GLU A 25 -14.47 27.79 -20.64
C GLU A 25 -15.53 27.38 -19.62
N GLU A 26 -16.79 27.42 -20.05
CA GLU A 26 -17.89 26.89 -19.25
C GLU A 26 -17.54 25.43 -18.96
N VAL A 27 -17.20 25.15 -17.69
CA VAL A 27 -16.94 23.78 -17.25
C VAL A 27 -18.26 23.05 -17.42
N VAL A 28 -18.37 22.26 -18.50
CA VAL A 28 -19.52 21.39 -18.71
C VAL A 28 -19.45 20.29 -17.67
N SER A 29 -20.14 20.52 -16.53
CA SER A 29 -20.26 19.50 -15.49
C SER A 29 -21.00 18.30 -16.07
N GLY A 30 -20.36 17.12 -16.01
CA GLY A 30 -20.93 15.89 -16.51
C GLY A 30 -20.22 15.27 -17.71
N GLU A 31 -19.15 15.88 -18.24
CA GLU A 31 -18.31 15.26 -19.26
C GLU A 31 -17.31 14.29 -18.60
N GLU A 32 -17.24 13.06 -19.10
CA GLU A 32 -16.22 12.09 -18.68
C GLU A 32 -14.87 12.45 -19.30
N ILE A 33 -13.83 12.41 -18.49
CA ILE A 33 -12.46 12.70 -18.90
C ILE A 33 -11.55 11.59 -18.38
N SER A 34 -10.65 11.12 -19.26
CA SER A 34 -9.67 10.11 -18.95
C SER A 34 -8.33 10.72 -18.55
N VAL A 35 -7.74 10.22 -17.44
CA VAL A 35 -6.38 10.53 -17.00
C VAL A 35 -5.53 9.28 -17.04
N ASN A 36 -4.40 9.36 -17.72
CA ASN A 36 -3.45 8.27 -17.78
C ASN A 36 -2.44 8.38 -16.63
N TYR A 37 -2.49 7.45 -15.69
CA TYR A 37 -1.55 7.36 -14.58
C TYR A 37 -0.37 6.44 -14.89
N THR A 38 0.82 6.88 -14.48
CA THR A 38 2.01 6.03 -14.36
C THR A 38 2.30 5.84 -12.88
N ILE A 39 2.35 4.57 -12.45
CA ILE A 39 2.54 4.17 -11.05
C ILE A 39 3.90 3.49 -10.93
N SER A 40 4.69 3.87 -9.93
CA SER A 40 5.96 3.25 -9.56
C SER A 40 6.02 3.02 -8.05
N LEU A 41 6.99 2.21 -7.59
CA LEU A 41 7.23 2.00 -6.16
C LEU A 41 8.37 2.89 -5.70
N THR A 42 8.35 3.28 -4.42
CA THR A 42 9.51 3.90 -3.76
C THR A 42 10.68 2.94 -3.79
N ASP A 43 11.89 3.44 -3.99
CA ASP A 43 13.11 2.65 -3.89
C ASP A 43 13.19 1.95 -2.53
N THR A 44 13.18 0.61 -2.57
CA THR A 44 13.26 -0.21 -1.38
C THR A 44 14.70 -0.61 -1.15
N LYS A 45 15.31 -0.10 -0.10
CA LYS A 45 16.73 -0.34 0.24
C LYS A 45 16.99 -1.68 0.93
N SER A 46 16.07 -2.64 0.87
CA SER A 46 16.20 -3.93 1.56
C SER A 46 16.46 -5.07 0.58
N VAL A 47 17.52 -5.84 0.79
CA VAL A 47 17.93 -6.98 -0.05
C VAL A 47 16.89 -8.12 -0.09
N ASN A 48 15.96 -8.16 0.86
CA ASN A 48 14.84 -9.11 0.91
C ASN A 48 13.57 -8.32 1.18
N ALA A 49 13.13 -7.52 0.30
CA ALA A 49 11.89 -6.74 0.28
C ALA A 49 12.12 -5.57 -0.69
N ASP A 50 12.41 -5.91 -1.92
CA ASP A 50 12.70 -4.93 -2.98
C ASP A 50 11.47 -4.62 -3.84
N GLY A 51 10.31 -5.20 -3.48
CA GLY A 51 9.07 -5.06 -4.24
C GLY A 51 9.04 -5.88 -5.53
N SER A 52 10.06 -6.72 -5.78
CA SER A 52 10.17 -7.51 -7.02
C SER A 52 9.05 -8.56 -7.19
N ALA A 53 8.42 -8.98 -6.09
CA ALA A 53 7.28 -9.90 -6.11
C ALA A 53 5.98 -9.22 -6.55
N ILE A 54 5.90 -7.90 -6.53
CA ILE A 54 4.68 -7.16 -6.89
C ILE A 54 4.40 -7.34 -8.37
N ASN A 55 3.16 -7.75 -8.69
CA ASN A 55 2.76 -8.02 -10.07
C ASN A 55 1.47 -7.31 -10.51
N LYS A 56 0.73 -6.70 -9.58
CA LYS A 56 -0.51 -5.98 -9.87
C LYS A 56 -0.64 -4.69 -9.08
N VAL A 57 -1.31 -3.72 -9.68
CA VAL A 57 -1.83 -2.51 -9.02
C VAL A 57 -3.33 -2.50 -9.14
N TRP A 58 -4.03 -2.50 -8.02
CA TRP A 58 -5.44 -2.14 -7.95
C TRP A 58 -5.59 -0.65 -7.72
N TYR A 59 -6.60 -0.03 -8.29
CA TYR A 59 -6.93 1.36 -8.03
C TYR A 59 -8.44 1.57 -7.88
N GLY A 60 -8.82 2.61 -7.15
CA GLY A 60 -10.21 2.97 -6.91
C GLY A 60 -10.38 4.47 -6.83
N LEU A 61 -11.52 4.95 -7.31
CA LEU A 61 -11.90 6.36 -7.30
C LEU A 61 -12.93 6.59 -6.20
N TYR A 62 -12.66 7.54 -5.32
CA TYR A 62 -13.53 7.93 -4.20
C TYR A 62 -13.98 9.38 -4.34
N ASN A 63 -15.24 9.63 -3.99
CA ASN A 63 -15.75 10.97 -3.78
C ASN A 63 -15.13 11.61 -2.53
N THR A 64 -15.26 12.91 -2.39
CA THR A 64 -14.74 13.67 -1.23
C THR A 64 -15.41 13.28 0.09
N ASP A 65 -16.60 12.68 0.07
CA ASP A 65 -17.28 12.13 1.24
C ASP A 65 -16.77 10.73 1.65
N GLY A 66 -15.81 10.17 0.91
CA GLY A 66 -15.24 8.85 1.13
C GLY A 66 -16.05 7.68 0.55
N THR A 67 -17.15 7.95 -0.14
CA THR A 67 -17.87 6.92 -0.89
C THR A 67 -17.12 6.56 -2.16
N MET A 68 -17.15 5.28 -2.54
CA MET A 68 -16.51 4.85 -3.77
C MET A 68 -17.32 5.30 -4.98
N ALA A 69 -16.69 6.07 -5.88
CA ALA A 69 -17.28 6.50 -7.15
C ALA A 69 -17.14 5.40 -8.21
N THR A 70 -15.95 4.81 -8.33
CA THR A 70 -15.70 3.72 -9.29
C THR A 70 -14.67 2.75 -8.72
N ASN A 71 -14.96 1.45 -8.87
CA ASN A 71 -14.03 0.37 -8.59
C ASN A 71 -13.47 -0.18 -9.89
N TYR A 72 -12.16 -0.31 -9.95
CA TYR A 72 -11.45 -0.80 -11.12
C TYR A 72 -10.84 -2.17 -10.89
N ALA A 73 -10.67 -2.93 -11.96
CA ALA A 73 -9.91 -4.16 -11.95
C ALA A 73 -8.40 -3.87 -11.79
N PRO A 74 -7.64 -4.81 -11.20
CA PRO A 74 -6.19 -4.64 -11.11
C PRO A 74 -5.53 -4.62 -12.50
N VAL A 75 -4.51 -3.78 -12.66
CA VAL A 75 -3.64 -3.71 -13.84
C VAL A 75 -2.30 -4.36 -13.56
N ASP A 76 -1.62 -4.81 -14.61
CA ASP A 76 -0.30 -5.43 -14.49
C ASP A 76 0.75 -4.42 -14.03
N PHE A 77 1.61 -4.86 -13.10
CA PHE A 77 2.82 -4.16 -12.69
C PHE A 77 4.02 -4.88 -13.29
N VAL A 78 4.65 -4.28 -14.27
CA VAL A 78 5.71 -4.91 -15.07
C VAL A 78 6.91 -3.98 -15.17
N ASN A 79 8.12 -4.51 -15.00
CA ASN A 79 9.37 -3.76 -15.09
C ASN A 79 9.39 -2.50 -14.19
N GLY A 80 8.88 -2.63 -12.96
CA GLY A 80 8.89 -1.55 -11.97
C GLY A 80 7.83 -0.47 -12.16
N SER A 81 6.84 -0.67 -13.05
CA SER A 81 5.77 0.29 -13.27
C SER A 81 4.44 -0.34 -13.68
N ALA A 82 3.36 0.40 -13.45
CA ALA A 82 2.05 0.12 -14.03
C ALA A 82 1.50 1.37 -14.73
N LYS A 83 0.60 1.15 -15.68
CA LYS A 83 -0.15 2.24 -16.32
C LYS A 83 -1.63 1.92 -16.25
N CYS A 84 -2.43 2.91 -15.88
CA CYS A 84 -3.89 2.79 -15.90
C CYS A 84 -4.55 4.07 -16.38
N GLU A 85 -5.74 3.92 -16.93
CA GLU A 85 -6.61 5.01 -17.32
C GLU A 85 -7.70 5.14 -16.25
N VAL A 86 -7.81 6.33 -15.65
CA VAL A 86 -8.84 6.65 -14.66
C VAL A 86 -9.84 7.61 -15.30
N VAL A 87 -11.10 7.19 -15.35
CA VAL A 87 -12.19 8.01 -15.88
C VAL A 87 -12.81 8.81 -14.74
N MET A 88 -12.92 10.13 -14.92
CA MET A 88 -13.45 11.07 -13.94
C MET A 88 -14.46 12.02 -14.60
N MET A 89 -15.35 12.58 -13.80
CA MET A 89 -16.28 13.62 -14.25
C MET A 89 -15.63 15.00 -14.14
N ARG A 90 -15.68 15.79 -15.19
CA ARG A 90 -15.18 17.16 -15.20
C ARG A 90 -15.87 18.02 -14.13
N GLY A 91 -15.08 18.82 -13.41
CA GLY A 91 -15.58 19.72 -12.36
C GLY A 91 -15.85 19.05 -11.02
N HIS A 92 -15.58 17.73 -10.87
CA HIS A 92 -15.71 17.03 -9.61
C HIS A 92 -14.35 16.79 -8.96
N SER A 93 -14.34 16.76 -7.63
CA SER A 93 -13.15 16.45 -6.84
C SER A 93 -13.17 14.99 -6.41
N TYR A 94 -12.00 14.35 -6.50
CA TYR A 94 -11.85 12.94 -6.19
C TYR A 94 -10.57 12.64 -5.41
N LYS A 95 -10.59 11.54 -4.67
CA LYS A 95 -9.40 10.88 -4.16
C LYS A 95 -9.21 9.56 -4.92
N ILE A 96 -8.04 9.40 -5.53
CA ILE A 96 -7.67 8.17 -6.20
C ILE A 96 -6.74 7.40 -5.28
N VAL A 97 -7.03 6.13 -5.07
CA VAL A 97 -6.24 5.22 -4.24
C VAL A 97 -5.59 4.18 -5.12
N PHE A 98 -4.31 3.92 -4.92
CA PHE A 98 -3.54 2.89 -5.59
C PHE A 98 -2.94 1.92 -4.58
N VAL A 99 -3.05 0.62 -4.86
CA VAL A 99 -2.52 -0.45 -4.03
C VAL A 99 -1.76 -1.44 -4.89
N ALA A 100 -0.46 -1.58 -4.66
CA ALA A 100 0.35 -2.57 -5.35
C ALA A 100 0.65 -3.76 -4.42
N GLN A 101 0.42 -4.96 -4.91
CA GLN A 101 0.61 -6.21 -4.18
C GLN A 101 0.81 -7.40 -5.12
N TYR A 102 1.14 -8.54 -4.54
CA TYR A 102 1.18 -9.79 -5.27
C TYR A 102 -0.22 -10.38 -5.43
N TYR A 103 -0.53 -10.82 -6.65
CA TYR A 103 -1.72 -11.59 -6.99
C TYR A 103 -1.30 -12.99 -7.42
N LYS A 104 -1.79 -13.99 -6.72
CA LYS A 104 -1.65 -15.38 -7.11
C LYS A 104 -2.55 -15.66 -8.32
N ASP A 105 -2.05 -16.36 -9.30
CA ASP A 105 -2.81 -16.77 -10.49
C ASP A 105 -3.50 -15.61 -11.23
N SER A 106 -2.95 -14.40 -11.13
CA SER A 106 -3.47 -13.15 -11.71
C SER A 106 -4.83 -12.68 -11.18
N ALA A 107 -5.47 -13.41 -10.27
CA ALA A 107 -6.83 -13.15 -9.81
C ALA A 107 -6.97 -12.98 -8.31
N THR A 108 -6.14 -13.68 -7.51
CA THR A 108 -6.28 -13.71 -6.05
C THR A 108 -5.25 -12.81 -5.39
N PRO A 109 -5.66 -11.66 -4.79
CA PRO A 109 -4.75 -10.77 -4.09
C PRO A 109 -4.25 -11.40 -2.79
N THR A 110 -2.99 -11.14 -2.42
CA THR A 110 -2.43 -11.54 -1.13
C THR A 110 -3.19 -10.87 0.02
N TYR A 111 -3.41 -9.56 -0.10
CA TYR A 111 -4.23 -8.80 0.85
C TYR A 111 -5.62 -8.63 0.27
N PRO A 112 -6.67 -9.13 0.94
CA PRO A 112 -8.03 -9.03 0.42
C PRO A 112 -8.44 -7.57 0.18
N ILE A 113 -8.80 -7.27 -1.06
CA ILE A 113 -9.35 -6.00 -1.48
C ILE A 113 -10.60 -6.29 -2.32
N ASN A 114 -11.68 -5.63 -2.01
CA ASN A 114 -12.90 -5.73 -2.79
C ASN A 114 -13.41 -4.35 -3.20
N GLY A 115 -14.26 -4.32 -4.21
CA GLY A 115 -14.67 -3.10 -4.89
C GLY A 115 -15.50 -2.11 -4.10
N SER A 116 -15.87 -2.41 -2.87
CA SER A 116 -16.73 -1.52 -2.06
C SER A 116 -16.14 -1.18 -0.70
N THR A 117 -14.93 -1.62 -0.41
CA THR A 117 -14.33 -1.42 0.92
C THR A 117 -13.34 -0.26 0.94
N THR A 118 -13.35 0.49 2.02
CA THR A 118 -12.34 1.49 2.35
C THR A 118 -11.17 0.91 3.15
N THR A 119 -11.11 -0.41 3.31
CA THR A 119 -10.08 -1.09 4.10
C THR A 119 -9.52 -2.31 3.37
N ILE A 120 -8.27 -2.62 3.64
CA ILE A 120 -7.62 -3.88 3.28
C ILE A 120 -7.36 -4.66 4.56
N GLY A 121 -7.79 -5.92 4.61
CA GLY A 121 -7.48 -6.83 5.72
C GLY A 121 -6.13 -7.51 5.56
N VAL A 122 -5.53 -7.96 6.67
CA VAL A 122 -4.37 -8.85 6.60
C VAL A 122 -4.77 -10.23 6.08
N PRO A 123 -3.89 -10.97 5.39
CA PRO A 123 -4.17 -12.31 4.89
C PRO A 123 -4.63 -13.26 5.99
N ALA A 124 -5.57 -14.15 5.67
CA ALA A 124 -6.00 -15.18 6.60
C ALA A 124 -4.93 -16.25 6.84
N ALA A 125 -4.10 -16.52 5.83
CA ALA A 125 -2.99 -17.46 5.90
C ALA A 125 -1.71 -16.77 5.38
N PRO A 126 -1.02 -15.98 6.21
CA PRO A 126 0.20 -15.31 5.82
C PRO A 126 1.36 -16.30 5.66
N VAL A 127 2.27 -15.99 4.76
CA VAL A 127 3.44 -16.81 4.44
C VAL A 127 4.70 -16.13 4.96
N ALA A 128 5.48 -16.84 5.79
CA ALA A 128 6.80 -16.38 6.21
C ALA A 128 7.82 -16.49 5.07
N ASN A 129 8.89 -15.72 5.16
CA ASN A 129 10.01 -15.77 4.21
C ASN A 129 9.61 -15.49 2.76
N SER A 130 8.55 -14.71 2.53
CA SER A 130 8.00 -14.47 1.19
C SER A 130 7.75 -12.99 0.93
N ASP A 131 8.38 -12.46 -0.10
CA ASP A 131 8.16 -11.08 -0.57
C ASP A 131 6.79 -10.89 -1.25
N GLN A 132 6.04 -11.98 -1.45
CA GLN A 132 4.62 -11.91 -1.84
C GLN A 132 3.74 -11.25 -0.76
N MET A 133 4.25 -11.14 0.46
CA MET A 133 3.61 -10.43 1.57
C MET A 133 3.89 -8.92 1.57
N ASP A 134 4.56 -8.40 0.57
CA ASP A 134 4.80 -6.97 0.43
C ASP A 134 3.54 -6.22 -0.03
N LEU A 135 3.38 -4.98 0.42
CA LEU A 135 2.20 -4.16 0.14
C LEU A 135 2.62 -2.70 0.03
N PHE A 136 2.21 -2.06 -1.07
CA PHE A 136 2.47 -0.64 -1.32
C PHE A 136 1.17 0.11 -1.53
N TYR A 137 1.18 1.39 -1.18
CA TYR A 137 0.02 2.26 -1.22
C TYR A 137 0.42 3.68 -1.57
N GLY A 138 -0.45 4.36 -2.30
CA GLY A 138 -0.36 5.79 -2.59
C GLY A 138 -1.70 6.35 -2.98
N THR A 139 -1.82 7.66 -2.93
CA THR A 139 -3.03 8.40 -3.32
C THR A 139 -2.68 9.59 -4.18
N ASP A 140 -3.65 10.00 -4.99
CA ASP A 140 -3.67 11.30 -5.64
C ASP A 140 -5.01 11.99 -5.35
N GLU A 141 -4.98 13.29 -5.05
CA GLU A 141 -6.17 14.09 -4.79
C GLU A 141 -6.34 15.10 -5.91
N VAL A 142 -7.46 15.00 -6.59
CA VAL A 142 -7.79 15.87 -7.73
C VAL A 142 -8.95 16.77 -7.33
N GLU A 143 -8.66 18.04 -7.12
CA GLU A 143 -9.67 19.03 -6.77
C GLU A 143 -10.29 19.64 -8.03
N ALA A 144 -11.64 19.62 -8.12
CA ALA A 144 -12.43 20.22 -9.20
C ALA A 144 -11.82 19.94 -10.58
N TYR A 145 -11.62 18.67 -10.90
CA TYR A 145 -10.86 18.21 -12.05
C TYR A 145 -11.21 18.91 -13.36
N ASN A 146 -10.23 19.60 -13.97
CA ASN A 146 -10.38 20.41 -15.19
C ASN A 146 -9.59 19.91 -16.40
N GLY A 147 -8.99 18.70 -16.31
CA GLY A 147 -8.44 18.07 -17.50
C GLY A 147 -6.91 17.95 -17.59
N ALA A 148 -6.20 17.55 -16.54
CA ALA A 148 -4.84 17.03 -16.73
C ALA A 148 -4.92 15.65 -17.42
N ALA A 149 -4.18 15.46 -18.51
CA ALA A 149 -4.21 14.20 -19.26
C ALA A 149 -3.35 13.08 -18.66
N THR A 150 -2.48 13.40 -17.70
CA THR A 150 -1.51 12.43 -17.12
C THR A 150 -1.28 12.70 -15.63
N GLY A 151 -1.11 11.63 -14.86
CA GLY A 151 -0.70 11.63 -13.46
C GLY A 151 0.49 10.69 -13.23
N ASN A 152 1.30 10.99 -12.20
CA ASN A 152 2.38 10.12 -11.77
C ASN A 152 2.27 9.92 -10.26
N VAL A 153 2.27 8.67 -9.81
CA VAL A 153 2.17 8.32 -8.39
C VAL A 153 3.27 7.35 -8.02
N VAL A 154 3.97 7.66 -6.93
CA VAL A 154 4.96 6.78 -6.31
C VAL A 154 4.33 6.16 -5.08
N LEU A 155 4.30 4.84 -5.00
CA LEU A 155 3.69 4.11 -3.88
C LEU A 155 4.71 3.81 -2.80
N ASP A 156 4.34 4.06 -1.55
CA ASP A 156 5.13 3.76 -0.37
C ASP A 156 4.77 2.39 0.21
N ARG A 157 5.78 1.67 0.72
CA ARG A 157 5.54 0.41 1.42
C ARG A 157 4.77 0.64 2.73
N VAL A 158 3.69 -0.10 2.95
CA VAL A 158 2.82 -0.02 4.14
C VAL A 158 3.19 -0.99 5.23
N VAL A 159 3.80 -2.11 4.86
CA VAL A 159 4.16 -3.16 5.81
C VAL A 159 5.50 -2.88 6.48
N ALA A 160 5.65 -3.40 7.70
CA ALA A 160 6.90 -3.58 8.40
C ALA A 160 7.37 -5.03 8.22
N MET A 161 8.67 -5.27 8.32
CA MET A 161 9.27 -6.60 8.31
C MET A 161 9.98 -6.88 9.62
N VAL A 162 9.69 -7.99 10.25
CA VAL A 162 10.46 -8.53 11.38
C VAL A 162 11.30 -9.68 10.87
N ASN A 163 12.60 -9.62 11.08
CA ASN A 163 13.59 -10.57 10.57
C ASN A 163 14.40 -11.17 11.71
N PHE A 164 14.40 -12.50 11.83
CA PHE A 164 15.10 -13.25 12.87
C PHE A 164 16.40 -13.80 12.31
N VAL A 165 17.50 -13.44 12.92
CA VAL A 165 18.86 -13.81 12.51
C VAL A 165 19.62 -14.38 13.69
N SER A 166 20.10 -15.61 13.56
CA SER A 166 21.01 -16.20 14.55
C SER A 166 22.36 -15.49 14.53
N SER A 167 22.95 -15.26 15.71
CA SER A 167 24.33 -14.78 15.80
C SER A 167 25.32 -15.86 15.29
N ASP A 168 26.55 -15.44 14.98
CA ASP A 168 27.60 -16.37 14.55
C ASP A 168 27.90 -17.44 15.62
N GLU A 169 27.93 -17.03 16.87
CA GLU A 169 28.15 -17.91 18.02
C GLU A 169 27.00 -18.90 18.16
N ASP A 170 25.77 -18.44 18.12
CA ASP A 170 24.57 -19.28 18.24
C ASP A 170 24.50 -20.31 17.11
N TRP A 171 24.77 -19.89 15.87
CA TRP A 171 24.79 -20.79 14.71
C TRP A 171 25.89 -21.84 14.80
N ASN A 172 27.11 -21.44 15.22
CA ASN A 172 28.23 -22.36 15.38
C ASN A 172 27.99 -23.36 16.52
N ASN A 173 27.40 -22.90 17.63
CA ASN A 173 27.04 -23.78 18.74
C ASN A 173 25.98 -24.83 18.30
N ALA A 174 24.94 -24.41 17.59
CA ALA A 174 23.93 -25.30 17.05
C ALA A 174 24.52 -26.35 16.12
N ASN A 175 25.42 -25.96 15.20
CA ASN A 175 26.14 -26.90 14.33
C ASN A 175 26.99 -27.89 15.12
N THR A 176 27.73 -27.43 16.12
CA THR A 176 28.60 -28.27 16.94
C THR A 176 27.81 -29.32 17.76
N GLN A 177 26.61 -28.92 18.20
CA GLN A 177 25.71 -29.80 18.95
C GLN A 177 24.82 -30.66 18.07
N GLY A 178 24.90 -30.54 16.73
CA GLY A 178 24.07 -31.27 15.78
C GLY A 178 22.60 -30.84 15.77
N VAL A 179 22.29 -29.66 16.28
CA VAL A 179 20.94 -29.09 16.30
C VAL A 179 20.82 -28.05 15.19
N VAL A 180 20.98 -28.50 13.95
CA VAL A 180 20.90 -27.58 12.80
C VAL A 180 19.42 -27.32 12.46
N PRO A 181 18.97 -26.06 12.54
CA PRO A 181 17.60 -25.71 12.21
C PRO A 181 17.34 -25.90 10.71
N THR A 182 16.17 -26.40 10.40
CA THR A 182 15.69 -26.56 9.01
C THR A 182 14.41 -25.80 8.75
N HIS A 183 13.57 -25.59 9.78
CA HIS A 183 12.27 -24.95 9.68
C HIS A 183 12.04 -23.99 10.84
N SER A 184 11.18 -23.01 10.60
CA SER A 184 10.67 -22.13 11.65
C SER A 184 9.18 -21.87 11.48
N SER A 185 8.50 -21.47 12.56
CA SER A 185 7.18 -20.83 12.52
C SER A 185 7.21 -19.55 13.32
N ILE A 186 6.43 -18.56 12.91
CA ILE A 186 6.44 -17.22 13.52
C ILE A 186 5.01 -16.88 13.92
N GLU A 187 4.85 -16.26 15.10
CA GLU A 187 3.63 -15.59 15.52
C GLU A 187 3.98 -14.15 15.88
N LEU A 188 3.29 -13.19 15.27
CA LEU A 188 3.35 -11.79 15.63
C LEU A 188 2.06 -11.44 16.39
N THR A 189 2.19 -10.84 17.59
CA THR A 189 1.05 -10.49 18.44
C THR A 189 0.85 -8.98 18.51
N GLY A 190 -0.41 -8.54 18.53
CA GLY A 190 -0.72 -7.11 18.60
C GLY A 190 -0.54 -6.35 17.28
N VAL A 191 -0.54 -7.06 16.14
CA VAL A 191 -0.49 -6.43 14.81
C VAL A 191 -1.86 -5.91 14.39
N SER A 192 -1.90 -4.88 13.54
CA SER A 192 -3.15 -4.35 13.00
C SER A 192 -3.89 -5.40 12.16
N THR A 193 -5.22 -5.42 12.24
CA THR A 193 -6.07 -6.28 11.40
C THR A 193 -6.12 -5.86 9.94
N GLY A 194 -5.65 -4.66 9.62
CA GLY A 194 -5.69 -4.14 8.26
C GLY A 194 -5.24 -2.70 8.15
N PHE A 195 -5.60 -2.11 7.02
CA PHE A 195 -5.15 -0.81 6.57
C PHE A 195 -6.32 -0.02 5.97
N ASN A 196 -6.47 1.26 6.31
CA ASN A 196 -7.51 2.13 5.78
C ASN A 196 -7.04 2.80 4.49
N LEU A 197 -7.76 2.59 3.40
CA LEU A 197 -7.44 3.09 2.07
C LEU A 197 -7.60 4.60 1.90
N LEU A 198 -8.49 5.22 2.68
CA LEU A 198 -8.72 6.66 2.58
C LEU A 198 -7.72 7.49 3.38
N THR A 199 -7.28 6.96 4.53
CA THR A 199 -6.38 7.69 5.44
C THR A 199 -4.92 7.28 5.33
N GLY A 200 -4.62 6.13 4.72
CA GLY A 200 -3.28 5.58 4.69
C GLY A 200 -2.78 5.06 6.04
N ALA A 201 -3.69 4.80 6.98
CA ALA A 201 -3.35 4.39 8.34
C ALA A 201 -3.66 2.91 8.62
N ALA A 202 -2.87 2.28 9.50
CA ALA A 202 -3.20 0.99 10.06
C ALA A 202 -4.50 1.06 10.89
N LEU A 203 -5.31 0.01 10.86
CA LEU A 203 -6.51 -0.08 11.67
C LEU A 203 -6.15 -0.20 13.16
N ALA A 204 -6.99 0.38 14.03
CA ALA A 204 -6.78 0.34 15.48
C ALA A 204 -6.98 -1.07 16.07
N GLU A 205 -7.83 -1.88 15.44
CA GLU A 205 -8.08 -3.26 15.84
C GLU A 205 -6.81 -4.10 15.69
N LYS A 206 -6.52 -4.95 16.69
CA LYS A 206 -5.33 -5.78 16.77
C LYS A 206 -5.67 -7.26 16.77
N ARG A 207 -4.77 -8.06 16.22
CA ARG A 207 -4.85 -9.54 16.23
C ARG A 207 -3.46 -10.17 16.29
N ASN A 208 -3.46 -11.48 16.52
CA ASN A 208 -2.27 -12.28 16.29
C ASN A 208 -2.23 -12.75 14.83
N LEU A 209 -1.04 -12.77 14.26
CA LEU A 209 -0.79 -13.19 12.90
C LEU A 209 0.18 -14.38 12.94
N THR A 210 -0.33 -15.57 12.62
CA THR A 210 0.44 -16.81 12.68
C THR A 210 0.91 -17.20 11.29
N PHE A 211 2.22 -17.34 11.15
CA PHE A 211 2.90 -17.85 9.97
C PHE A 211 3.20 -19.33 10.18
N ALA A 212 2.67 -20.17 9.30
CA ALA A 212 2.85 -21.60 9.38
C ALA A 212 4.33 -21.99 9.32
N LYS A 213 4.63 -23.19 9.82
CA LYS A 213 5.95 -23.78 9.73
C LYS A 213 6.42 -23.82 8.28
N SER A 214 7.60 -23.26 8.03
CA SER A 214 8.23 -23.18 6.72
C SER A 214 9.74 -23.43 6.81
N GLU A 215 10.35 -23.78 5.69
CA GLU A 215 11.80 -23.89 5.58
C GLU A 215 12.47 -22.54 5.87
N ILE A 216 13.60 -22.56 6.59
CA ILE A 216 14.39 -21.37 6.83
C ILE A 216 15.09 -20.89 5.54
N PRO A 217 15.25 -19.57 5.31
CA PRO A 217 15.84 -19.08 4.06
C PRO A 217 17.31 -19.44 3.82
N GLY A 218 18.04 -19.76 4.88
CA GLY A 218 19.44 -20.10 4.78
C GLY A 218 20.18 -20.00 6.11
N SER A 219 21.50 -20.17 6.09
CA SER A 219 22.33 -20.12 7.30
C SER A 219 22.12 -18.79 8.03
N LYS A 220 21.93 -18.86 9.35
CA LYS A 220 21.68 -17.73 10.26
C LYS A 220 20.37 -16.97 10.04
N HIS A 221 19.79 -16.97 8.85
CA HIS A 221 18.52 -16.34 8.57
C HIS A 221 17.40 -17.32 8.90
N ILE A 222 16.80 -17.17 10.08
CA ILE A 222 15.87 -18.14 10.67
C ILE A 222 14.45 -17.90 10.20
N GLY A 223 14.08 -16.66 9.97
CA GLY A 223 12.76 -16.36 9.44
C GLY A 223 12.47 -14.87 9.32
N ALA A 224 11.53 -14.54 8.46
CA ALA A 224 11.05 -13.19 8.28
C ALA A 224 9.52 -13.17 8.13
N ALA A 225 8.89 -12.16 8.69
CA ALA A 225 7.45 -11.97 8.65
C ALA A 225 7.09 -10.51 8.36
N TYR A 226 6.10 -10.29 7.51
CA TYR A 226 5.55 -8.96 7.24
C TYR A 226 4.29 -8.72 8.07
N CYS A 227 4.10 -7.51 8.53
CA CYS A 227 2.89 -7.08 9.23
C CYS A 227 2.50 -5.63 8.93
N ILE A 228 1.22 -5.32 9.05
CA ILE A 228 0.71 -3.96 9.08
C ILE A 228 0.75 -3.52 10.55
N ALA A 229 1.81 -2.80 10.94
CA ALA A 229 1.95 -2.36 12.32
C ALA A 229 2.74 -1.05 12.41
N GLN A 230 2.51 -0.35 13.50
CA GLN A 230 3.29 0.81 13.91
C GLN A 230 3.37 0.81 15.44
N GLY A 231 4.57 1.01 15.98
CA GLY A 231 4.84 0.97 17.42
C GLY A 231 5.50 -0.34 17.83
N GLU A 232 5.01 -0.97 18.88
CA GLU A 232 5.57 -2.20 19.44
C GLU A 232 4.61 -3.36 19.31
N ILE A 233 5.16 -4.55 19.00
CA ILE A 233 4.42 -5.81 18.89
C ILE A 233 5.14 -6.90 19.70
N GLY A 234 4.45 -8.00 20.00
CA GLY A 234 5.12 -9.22 20.43
C GLY A 234 5.49 -10.10 19.24
N ALA A 235 6.54 -10.90 19.40
CA ALA A 235 6.98 -11.86 18.41
C ALA A 235 7.41 -13.18 19.05
N ILE A 236 6.92 -14.29 18.53
CA ILE A 236 7.30 -15.64 18.94
C ILE A 236 7.86 -16.35 17.72
N ILE A 237 9.03 -16.95 17.85
CA ILE A 237 9.58 -17.82 16.82
C ILE A 237 9.87 -19.21 17.40
N ASN A 238 9.37 -20.24 16.72
CA ASN A 238 9.66 -21.63 17.03
C ASN A 238 10.62 -22.18 15.98
N ILE A 239 11.64 -22.87 16.45
CA ILE A 239 12.72 -23.45 15.65
C ILE A 239 12.58 -24.95 15.62
N TYR A 240 12.76 -25.56 14.45
CA TYR A 240 12.62 -27.00 14.23
C TYR A 240 13.80 -27.54 13.42
N THR A 241 14.17 -28.79 13.70
CA THR A 241 15.16 -29.55 12.94
C THR A 241 14.52 -30.55 11.95
N SER A 242 13.18 -30.50 11.82
CA SER A 242 12.41 -31.43 10.97
C SER A 242 11.25 -30.71 10.30
N ALA A 243 10.92 -31.16 9.09
CA ALA A 243 9.72 -30.76 8.35
C ALA A 243 8.42 -31.34 8.90
N ASP A 244 8.49 -32.39 9.75
CA ASP A 244 7.31 -33.04 10.30
C ASP A 244 6.40 -32.04 11.00
N ALA A 245 5.15 -31.97 10.57
CA ALA A 245 4.15 -31.03 11.11
C ALA A 245 3.92 -31.22 12.63
N ASN A 246 4.10 -32.44 13.15
CA ASN A 246 3.90 -32.81 14.55
C ASN A 246 5.18 -32.68 15.40
N ALA A 247 6.34 -32.40 14.80
CA ALA A 247 7.56 -32.21 15.55
C ALA A 247 7.44 -31.05 16.52
N ALA A 248 7.81 -31.27 17.78
CA ALA A 248 7.94 -30.18 18.75
C ALA A 248 9.10 -29.24 18.35
N PRO A 249 9.02 -27.94 18.63
CA PRO A 249 10.15 -27.03 18.43
C PRO A 249 11.32 -27.42 19.35
N VAL A 250 12.52 -27.34 18.82
CA VAL A 250 13.75 -27.50 19.62
C VAL A 250 14.05 -26.26 20.46
N LYS A 251 13.57 -25.11 20.02
CA LYS A 251 13.67 -23.83 20.71
C LYS A 251 12.45 -22.98 20.42
N THR A 252 11.98 -22.24 21.42
CA THR A 252 11.00 -21.16 21.29
C THR A 252 11.60 -19.90 21.88
N VAL A 253 11.59 -18.82 21.11
CA VAL A 253 11.98 -17.49 21.56
C VAL A 253 10.74 -16.59 21.55
N SER A 254 10.45 -15.98 22.69
CA SER A 254 9.33 -15.05 22.85
C SER A 254 9.88 -13.68 23.20
N LEU A 255 9.46 -12.67 22.45
CA LEU A 255 9.89 -11.28 22.58
C LEU A 255 8.65 -10.41 22.80
N THR A 256 8.80 -9.43 23.67
CA THR A 256 7.85 -8.33 23.85
C THR A 256 8.48 -7.05 23.31
N GLU A 257 7.68 -6.05 23.01
CA GLU A 257 8.17 -4.71 22.66
C GLU A 257 9.12 -4.69 21.43
N VAL A 258 8.83 -5.49 20.43
CA VAL A 258 9.56 -5.46 19.15
C VAL A 258 9.10 -4.22 18.37
N PRO A 259 9.99 -3.24 18.14
CA PRO A 259 9.62 -2.03 17.43
C PRO A 259 9.39 -2.33 15.95
N VAL A 260 8.24 -1.90 15.43
CA VAL A 260 7.89 -2.03 14.02
C VAL A 260 7.35 -0.72 13.47
N GLU A 261 7.81 -0.37 12.28
CA GLU A 261 7.40 0.84 11.57
C GLU A 261 7.23 0.52 10.09
N LYS A 262 6.22 1.12 9.45
CA LYS A 262 5.98 0.94 8.02
C LYS A 262 7.26 1.25 7.22
N ASN A 263 7.48 0.49 6.17
CA ASN A 263 8.66 0.59 5.30
C ASN A 263 10.01 0.38 6.03
N LYS A 264 10.00 -0.26 7.20
CA LYS A 264 11.24 -0.60 7.93
C LYS A 264 11.35 -2.09 8.21
N LYS A 265 12.60 -2.54 8.29
CA LYS A 265 13.00 -3.89 8.68
C LYS A 265 13.60 -3.85 10.07
N THR A 266 12.98 -4.54 11.01
CA THR A 266 13.52 -4.78 12.35
C THR A 266 14.29 -6.10 12.33
N ASN A 267 15.60 -6.05 12.55
CA ASN A 267 16.42 -7.25 12.69
C ASN A 267 16.55 -7.63 14.16
N ILE A 268 16.13 -8.83 14.49
CA ILE A 268 16.32 -9.47 15.79
C ILE A 268 17.51 -10.40 15.65
N VAL A 269 18.61 -10.06 16.27
CA VAL A 269 19.88 -10.82 16.19
C VAL A 269 20.27 -11.33 17.56
N GLY A 270 20.55 -12.65 17.68
CA GLY A 270 20.96 -13.20 18.98
C GLY A 270 20.99 -14.71 19.04
N GLY A 271 20.95 -15.24 20.28
CA GLY A 271 20.83 -16.65 20.59
C GLY A 271 19.42 -17.17 20.35
N ILE A 272 19.07 -17.37 19.09
CA ILE A 272 17.72 -17.78 18.64
C ILE A 272 17.60 -19.31 18.64
N ILE A 273 18.68 -20.02 18.33
CA ILE A 273 18.68 -21.49 18.12
C ILE A 273 19.08 -22.23 19.41
N TYR A 274 20.05 -21.69 20.15
CA TYR A 274 20.72 -22.40 21.25
C TYR A 274 20.65 -21.71 22.61
#